data_9949586270f6463f61f2b5b6cded553d
#
_entry.id   9949586270f6463f61f2b5b6cded553d
#
_cell.length_a   1.000
_cell.length_b   1.000
_cell.length_c   1.000
_cell.angle_alpha   90.00
_cell.angle_beta   90.00
_cell.angle_gamma   90.00
#
_symmetry.space_group_name_H-M   'P 1'
#
loop_
_entity.id
_entity.type
_entity.pdbx_description
1 polymer ?
#
loop_
_entity_poly.entity_id
_entity_poly.type
_entity_poly.pdbx_seq_one_letter_code
_entity_poly.pdbx_strand_id
1 'polypeptide(L)'
;AFENNKKVSEEIIKEEITYVAVPKVVERGTKIPPTYIKPISGGRLSSNFGRRKSPTKGASSYHKGVDWSVPTGTAVFASCGGTVARAGWGSGYGYCVYINHEDGRQTRYGHLSKVLVKVGQTVKQGERIALSGNTGVSTGPHLHFEILINGSQVNPLKYLN
;
A
#
# COMPACT_ATOMS: atom_id res chain seq x y z
N ALA A 1 -6.61 -40.76 19.47
CA ALA A 1 -5.98 -40.57 20.08
C ALA A 1 -6.18 -39.89 19.42
N PHE A 2 -6.19 -39.24 19.52
CA PHE A 2 -5.72 -39.25 19.81
C PHE A 2 -6.02 -39.19 19.33
N GLU A 3 -5.91 -39.10 19.33
CA GLU A 3 -5.49 -39.57 19.83
C GLU A 3 -5.40 -39.17 19.46
N ASN A 4 -6.21 -40.00 19.78
CA ASN A 4 -5.59 -40.14 20.25
C ASN A 4 -5.71 -39.53 19.47
N ASN A 5 -5.88 -39.73 19.42
CA ASN A 5 -5.28 -39.59 19.69
C ASN A 5 -5.57 -38.91 18.71
N LYS A 6 -5.52 -38.84 18.76
CA LYS A 6 -5.17 -38.76 18.88
C LYS A 6 -5.29 -37.94 18.09
N LYS A 7 -5.43 -38.17 18.28
CA LYS A 7 -5.09 -37.99 18.41
C LYS A 7 -5.16 -37.14 17.66
N VAL A 8 -5.57 -38.14 17.74
CA VAL A 8 -5.04 -37.80 18.04
C VAL A 8 -5.17 -36.88 17.17
N SER A 9 -5.49 -37.11 17.25
CA SER A 9 -5.01 -36.74 17.59
C SER A 9 -5.13 -35.93 16.73
N GLU A 10 -4.98 -35.71 16.75
CA GLU A 10 -4.55 -35.51 17.06
C GLU A 10 -4.43 -34.68 16.42
N GLU A 11 -4.72 -35.07 16.50
CA GLU A 11 -4.21 -34.89 16.89
C GLU A 11 -3.92 -34.04 16.39
N ILE A 12 -4.48 -35.08 16.53
CA ILE A 12 -3.77 -34.72 17.04
C ILE A 12 -3.56 -33.92 16.43
N ILE A 13 -3.71 -34.21 16.61
CA ILE A 13 -2.98 -33.79 17.11
C ILE A 13 -2.77 -33.03 16.49
N LYS A 14 -2.77 -32.90 16.66
CA LYS A 14 -2.18 -32.62 16.99
C LYS A 14 -1.86 -31.75 16.48
N GLU A 15 -2.02 -31.98 16.60
CA GLU A 15 -1.38 -31.59 16.95
C GLU A 15 -0.93 -30.71 16.57
N GLU A 16 -1.20 -30.97 16.79
CA GLU A 16 -0.45 -30.58 17.27
C GLU A 16 0.07 -29.54 16.93
N ILE A 17 -0.35 -30.09 17.25
CA ILE A 17 0.54 -29.31 17.76
C ILE A 17 1.06 -28.53 17.38
N THR A 18 0.72 -28.43 17.62
CA THR A 18 1.61 -27.66 18.04
C THR A 18 2.00 -26.97 17.69
N TYR A 19 2.08 -26.89 17.87
CA TYR A 19 2.86 -26.32 18.37
C TYR A 19 3.05 -25.50 18.13
N VAL A 20 2.65 -25.37 18.75
CA VAL A 20 3.35 -24.55 19.06
C VAL A 20 3.72 -23.92 18.77
N ALA A 21 3.25 -24.17 19.04
CA ALA A 21 3.78 -23.40 19.11
C ALA A 21 4.05 -22.91 18.83
N VAL A 22 3.58 -23.07 18.81
CA VAL A 22 3.91 -22.27 18.77
C VAL A 22 3.96 -21.90 18.26
N PRO A 23 3.53 -22.10 18.30
CA PRO A 23 3.62 -21.47 18.04
C PRO A 23 3.65 -21.20 17.39
N LYS A 24 3.14 -21.36 17.34
CA LYS A 24 3.20 -20.83 16.88
C LYS A 24 2.92 -20.72 16.31
N VAL A 25 2.35 -20.96 16.18
CA VAL A 25 2.08 -20.64 15.84
C VAL A 25 1.90 -20.76 15.10
N VAL A 26 1.28 -21.14 14.96
CA VAL A 26 1.10 -21.16 14.38
C VAL A 26 0.98 -21.31 13.64
N GLU A 27 0.44 -21.51 13.32
CA GLU A 27 0.17 -21.37 12.62
C GLU A 27 -0.25 -21.60 12.05
N ARG A 28 -0.31 -22.80 12.21
CA ARG A 28 -1.11 -22.43 11.38
C ARG A 28 -1.26 -21.13 11.62
N GLY A 29 -0.77 -20.98 11.67
CA GLY A 29 -0.99 -19.73 12.12
C GLY A 29 -1.48 -18.79 11.07
N THR A 30 -2.55 -18.33 11.20
CA THR A 30 -3.14 -17.46 10.20
C THR A 30 -2.54 -16.08 10.33
N LYS A 31 -1.96 -15.62 9.26
CA LYS A 31 -1.39 -14.28 9.22
C LYS A 31 -2.50 -13.26 9.03
N ILE A 32 -2.52 -12.23 9.89
CA ILE A 32 -3.45 -11.12 9.75
C ILE A 32 -3.00 -10.26 8.57
N PRO A 33 -3.87 -10.00 7.58
CA PRO A 33 -3.50 -9.15 6.45
C PRO A 33 -3.13 -7.75 6.92
N PRO A 34 -2.17 -7.10 6.27
CA PRO A 34 -1.81 -5.73 6.63
C PRO A 34 -2.99 -4.77 6.42
N THR A 35 -3.14 -3.83 7.32
CA THR A 35 -4.12 -2.75 7.19
C THR A 35 -3.46 -1.56 6.53
N TYR A 36 -4.26 -0.79 5.78
CA TYR A 36 -3.80 0.38 5.06
C TYR A 36 -4.54 1.62 5.56
N ILE A 37 -3.81 2.70 5.77
CA ILE A 37 -4.41 3.97 6.18
C ILE A 37 -4.36 4.96 5.01
N LYS A 38 -5.24 5.95 5.05
CA LYS A 38 -5.21 7.04 4.08
C LYS A 38 -3.86 7.75 4.20
N PRO A 39 -3.13 7.94 3.09
CA PRO A 39 -1.75 8.44 3.16
C PRO A 39 -1.62 9.95 3.37
N ILE A 40 -2.73 10.67 3.46
CA ILE A 40 -2.74 12.10 3.75
C ILE A 40 -3.83 12.44 4.75
N SER A 41 -3.66 13.57 5.43
CA SER A 41 -4.69 14.11 6.30
C SER A 41 -5.56 15.07 5.47
N GLY A 42 -6.87 14.89 5.52
CA GLY A 42 -7.80 15.74 4.78
C GLY A 42 -7.77 15.51 3.29
N GLY A 43 -8.07 16.54 2.53
CA GLY A 43 -8.13 16.45 1.07
C GLY A 43 -9.48 15.97 0.56
N ARG A 44 -9.83 16.40 -0.65
CA ARG A 44 -11.05 16.00 -1.30
C ARG A 44 -10.75 14.93 -2.34
N LEU A 45 -11.48 13.82 -2.31
CA LEU A 45 -11.37 12.80 -3.34
C LEU A 45 -11.77 13.41 -4.68
N SER A 46 -10.80 13.62 -5.57
CA SER A 46 -11.01 14.32 -6.82
C SER A 46 -11.11 13.39 -8.03
N SER A 47 -10.60 12.17 -7.92
CA SER A 47 -10.68 11.18 -9.00
C SER A 47 -10.70 9.77 -8.44
N ASN A 48 -11.65 8.97 -8.91
CA ASN A 48 -11.83 7.59 -8.47
C ASN A 48 -11.00 6.62 -9.33
N PHE A 49 -10.79 5.43 -8.81
CA PHE A 49 -10.18 4.32 -9.54
C PHE A 49 -11.08 3.87 -10.68
N GLY A 50 -10.47 3.53 -11.81
CA GLY A 50 -11.16 2.92 -12.93
C GLY A 50 -11.31 3.83 -14.13
N ARG A 51 -12.27 3.48 -15.02
CA ARG A 51 -12.46 4.22 -16.26
C ARG A 51 -12.89 5.66 -15.99
N ARG A 52 -12.31 6.57 -16.76
CA ARG A 52 -12.63 7.99 -16.69
C ARG A 52 -12.29 8.67 -18.01
N LYS A 53 -12.82 9.85 -18.24
CA LYS A 53 -12.35 10.71 -19.33
C LYS A 53 -10.94 11.18 -18.96
N SER A 54 -10.01 11.10 -19.92
CA SER A 54 -8.65 11.57 -19.68
C SER A 54 -8.64 13.05 -19.28
N PRO A 55 -8.08 13.41 -18.12
CA PRO A 55 -8.15 14.80 -17.64
C PRO A 55 -7.21 15.75 -18.38
N THR A 56 -6.16 15.23 -19.02
CA THR A 56 -5.21 16.02 -19.76
C THR A 56 -4.45 15.14 -20.75
N LYS A 57 -3.79 15.76 -21.73
CA LYS A 57 -2.95 15.04 -22.69
C LYS A 57 -1.87 14.25 -21.94
N GLY A 58 -1.73 12.99 -22.30
CA GLY A 58 -0.78 12.08 -21.67
C GLY A 58 -1.29 11.35 -20.44
N ALA A 59 -2.45 11.75 -19.90
CA ALA A 59 -3.05 11.03 -18.79
C ALA A 59 -3.91 9.89 -19.30
N SER A 60 -4.01 8.81 -18.50
CA SER A 60 -4.76 7.62 -18.85
C SER A 60 -6.27 7.82 -18.71
N SER A 61 -7.03 7.20 -19.59
CA SER A 61 -8.48 7.06 -19.45
C SER A 61 -8.88 5.96 -18.47
N TYR A 62 -7.90 5.16 -18.01
CA TYR A 62 -8.10 4.19 -16.94
C TYR A 62 -7.23 4.60 -15.75
N HIS A 63 -7.88 5.05 -14.68
CA HIS A 63 -7.18 5.56 -13.50
C HIS A 63 -6.74 4.39 -12.61
N LYS A 64 -5.44 4.25 -12.41
CA LYS A 64 -4.85 3.11 -11.70
C LYS A 64 -4.86 3.27 -10.18
N GLY A 65 -5.36 4.36 -9.68
CA GLY A 65 -5.43 4.66 -8.26
C GLY A 65 -6.53 5.64 -7.94
N VAL A 66 -6.35 6.39 -6.88
CA VAL A 66 -7.25 7.48 -6.50
C VAL A 66 -6.44 8.75 -6.28
N ASP A 67 -7.10 9.89 -6.48
CA ASP A 67 -6.49 11.20 -6.29
C ASP A 67 -7.22 11.97 -5.19
N TRP A 68 -6.45 12.58 -4.31
CA TRP A 68 -6.97 13.56 -3.34
C TRP A 68 -6.38 14.93 -3.64
N SER A 69 -7.27 15.90 -3.86
CA SER A 69 -6.89 17.30 -4.08
C SER A 69 -6.42 17.89 -2.75
N VAL A 70 -5.16 18.31 -2.71
CA VAL A 70 -4.51 18.92 -1.55
C VAL A 70 -3.50 19.94 -2.02
N PRO A 71 -3.20 20.97 -1.22
CA PRO A 71 -2.17 21.95 -1.60
C PRO A 71 -0.80 21.28 -1.73
N THR A 72 0.02 21.80 -2.62
CA THR A 72 1.43 21.38 -2.73
C THR A 72 2.12 21.54 -1.39
N GLY A 73 2.91 20.54 -1.00
CA GLY A 73 3.62 20.56 0.28
C GLY A 73 2.87 19.89 1.42
N THR A 74 1.71 19.29 1.16
CA THR A 74 0.98 18.52 2.18
C THR A 74 1.75 17.24 2.50
N ALA A 75 1.89 16.92 3.79
CA ALA A 75 2.62 15.73 4.22
C ALA A 75 1.96 14.46 3.72
N VAL A 76 2.76 13.56 3.17
CA VAL A 76 2.34 12.23 2.70
C VAL A 76 2.95 11.18 3.60
N PHE A 77 2.12 10.26 4.08
CA PHE A 77 2.51 9.22 5.02
C PHE A 77 2.44 7.85 4.37
N ALA A 78 3.27 6.93 4.86
CA ALA A 78 3.21 5.54 4.40
C ALA A 78 1.86 4.93 4.82
N SER A 79 1.11 4.46 3.83
CA SER A 79 -0.20 3.83 4.07
C SER A 79 -0.07 2.54 4.89
N CYS A 80 1.05 1.86 4.74
CA CYS A 80 1.40 0.65 5.48
C CYS A 80 2.91 0.57 5.56
N GLY A 81 3.43 -0.16 6.53
CA GLY A 81 4.88 -0.36 6.70
C GLY A 81 5.46 -1.25 5.60
N GLY A 82 6.71 -1.03 5.28
CA GLY A 82 7.40 -1.83 4.27
C GLY A 82 8.76 -1.27 3.91
N THR A 83 9.26 -1.67 2.75
CA THR A 83 10.58 -1.25 2.23
C THR A 83 10.40 -0.42 0.97
N VAL A 84 11.07 0.72 0.92
CA VAL A 84 11.00 1.63 -0.24
C VAL A 84 11.67 0.96 -1.44
N ALA A 85 10.88 0.75 -2.50
CA ALA A 85 11.35 0.14 -3.74
C ALA A 85 11.73 1.18 -4.79
N ARG A 86 11.15 2.36 -4.73
CA ARG A 86 11.46 3.48 -5.64
C ARG A 86 11.27 4.80 -4.90
N ALA A 87 12.18 5.72 -5.15
CA ALA A 87 12.13 7.06 -4.57
C ALA A 87 12.82 8.03 -5.54
N GLY A 88 12.02 8.80 -6.29
CA GLY A 88 12.56 9.74 -7.28
C GLY A 88 11.61 9.95 -8.44
N TRP A 89 12.15 10.34 -9.59
CA TRP A 89 11.35 10.66 -10.77
C TRP A 89 10.90 9.39 -11.50
N GLY A 90 9.61 9.33 -11.83
CA GLY A 90 9.03 8.28 -12.65
C GLY A 90 8.23 8.86 -13.81
N SER A 91 8.21 8.14 -14.95
CA SER A 91 7.50 8.58 -16.14
C SER A 91 6.00 8.70 -15.84
N GLY A 92 5.43 9.88 -16.09
CA GLY A 92 4.02 10.17 -15.82
C GLY A 92 3.72 10.47 -14.36
N TYR A 93 4.35 9.79 -13.43
CA TYR A 93 4.12 10.00 -11.98
C TYR A 93 4.77 11.29 -11.45
N GLY A 94 5.81 11.81 -12.13
CA GLY A 94 6.64 12.85 -11.56
C GLY A 94 7.48 12.28 -10.43
N TYR A 95 7.72 13.04 -9.38
CA TYR A 95 8.36 12.49 -8.19
C TYR A 95 7.41 11.49 -7.54
N CYS A 96 7.92 10.32 -7.21
CA CYS A 96 7.10 9.24 -6.69
C CYS A 96 7.86 8.38 -5.68
N VAL A 97 7.10 7.66 -4.86
CA VAL A 97 7.61 6.68 -3.92
C VAL A 97 6.80 5.39 -4.13
N TYR A 98 7.50 4.25 -4.18
CA TYR A 98 6.89 2.92 -4.18
C TYR A 98 7.36 2.20 -2.93
N ILE A 99 6.43 1.59 -2.21
CA ILE A 99 6.74 0.82 -1.00
C ILE A 99 6.25 -0.61 -1.20
N ASN A 100 7.16 -1.56 -1.04
CA ASN A 100 6.82 -2.99 -1.03
C ASN A 100 6.42 -3.39 0.38
N HIS A 101 5.29 -4.08 0.47
CA HIS A 101 4.75 -4.60 1.72
C HIS A 101 4.82 -6.12 1.71
N GLU A 102 4.44 -6.75 2.82
CA GLU A 102 4.34 -8.19 2.88
C GLU A 102 3.24 -8.69 1.92
N ASP A 103 3.30 -9.97 1.58
CA ASP A 103 2.33 -10.67 0.75
C ASP A 103 2.24 -10.15 -0.69
N GLY A 104 3.34 -9.59 -1.20
CA GLY A 104 3.40 -9.15 -2.58
C GLY A 104 2.63 -7.87 -2.90
N ARG A 105 2.20 -7.15 -1.87
CA ARG A 105 1.49 -5.89 -2.05
C ARG A 105 2.47 -4.73 -2.18
N GLN A 106 2.03 -3.69 -2.89
CA GLN A 106 2.82 -2.48 -3.08
C GLN A 106 1.90 -1.27 -3.04
N THR A 107 2.38 -0.16 -2.47
CA THR A 107 1.70 1.14 -2.58
C THR A 107 2.58 2.09 -3.36
N ARG A 108 1.93 2.99 -4.10
CA ARG A 108 2.61 4.01 -4.91
C ARG A 108 2.00 5.37 -4.65
N TYR A 109 2.87 6.36 -4.56
CA TYR A 109 2.52 7.74 -4.23
C TYR A 109 3.11 8.62 -5.34
N GLY A 110 2.28 9.34 -6.07
CA GLY A 110 2.72 10.09 -7.26
C GLY A 110 2.43 11.57 -7.20
N HIS A 111 3.01 12.29 -8.16
CA HIS A 111 2.92 13.74 -8.35
C HIS A 111 3.43 14.53 -7.14
N LEU A 112 4.46 13.97 -6.48
CA LEU A 112 5.04 14.56 -5.27
C LEU A 112 5.88 15.80 -5.61
N SER A 113 6.00 16.71 -4.65
CA SER A 113 6.92 17.85 -4.78
C SER A 113 8.30 17.52 -4.19
N LYS A 114 8.34 16.65 -3.19
CA LYS A 114 9.58 16.26 -2.53
C LYS A 114 9.48 14.85 -1.99
N VAL A 115 10.56 14.09 -2.18
CA VAL A 115 10.71 12.72 -1.64
C VAL A 115 11.62 12.81 -0.43
N LEU A 116 11.19 12.21 0.69
CA LEU A 116 11.89 12.28 1.97
C LEU A 116 12.54 10.96 2.38
N VAL A 117 12.45 9.94 1.53
CA VAL A 117 12.98 8.60 1.80
C VAL A 117 13.86 8.13 0.66
N LYS A 118 14.60 7.03 0.89
CA LYS A 118 15.53 6.45 -0.09
C LYS A 118 15.13 5.01 -0.39
N VAL A 119 15.50 4.54 -1.59
CA VAL A 119 15.36 3.12 -1.96
C VAL A 119 16.09 2.26 -0.93
N GLY A 120 15.42 1.20 -0.48
CA GLY A 120 15.96 0.28 0.53
C GLY A 120 15.63 0.66 1.96
N GLN A 121 15.13 1.86 2.20
CA GLN A 121 14.76 2.30 3.54
C GLN A 121 13.51 1.55 4.01
N THR A 122 13.51 1.11 5.27
CA THR A 122 12.33 0.54 5.92
C THR A 122 11.53 1.67 6.54
N VAL A 123 10.23 1.70 6.27
CA VAL A 123 9.32 2.70 6.82
C VAL A 123 8.20 2.03 7.58
N LYS A 124 7.65 2.74 8.56
CA LYS A 124 6.50 2.28 9.36
C LYS A 124 5.23 2.91 8.83
N GLN A 125 4.10 2.25 9.07
CA GLN A 125 2.79 2.84 8.80
C GLN A 125 2.67 4.20 9.49
N GLY A 126 2.26 5.22 8.73
CA GLY A 126 2.10 6.57 9.26
C GLY A 126 3.38 7.40 9.27
N GLU A 127 4.50 6.84 8.87
CA GLU A 127 5.75 7.60 8.76
C GLU A 127 5.69 8.56 7.58
N ARG A 128 6.16 9.80 7.77
CA ARG A 128 6.17 10.79 6.68
C ARG A 128 7.23 10.40 5.66
N ILE A 129 6.80 10.25 4.40
CA ILE A 129 7.67 9.77 3.33
C ILE A 129 7.87 10.80 2.22
N ALA A 130 7.00 11.80 2.12
CA ALA A 130 7.07 12.76 1.02
C ALA A 130 6.18 13.97 1.30
N LEU A 131 6.24 14.92 0.38
CA LEU A 131 5.32 16.06 0.33
C LEU A 131 4.58 16.01 -1.01
N SER A 132 3.28 16.27 -0.98
CA SER A 132 2.44 16.29 -2.18
C SER A 132 2.82 17.43 -3.12
N GLY A 133 2.44 17.32 -4.38
CA GLY A 133 2.78 18.33 -5.36
C GLY A 133 1.91 18.29 -6.60
N ASN A 134 2.52 18.60 -7.73
CA ASN A 134 1.86 18.69 -9.02
C ASN A 134 2.85 18.31 -10.15
N THR A 135 3.79 17.41 -9.85
CA THR A 135 4.82 17.02 -10.80
C THR A 135 4.34 15.89 -11.71
N GLY A 136 5.00 15.73 -12.87
CA GLY A 136 4.62 14.73 -13.85
C GLY A 136 3.38 15.14 -14.64
N VAL A 137 2.61 14.15 -15.11
CA VAL A 137 1.39 14.41 -15.88
C VAL A 137 0.25 14.66 -14.90
N SER A 138 -0.03 15.92 -14.62
CA SER A 138 -0.97 16.34 -13.58
C SER A 138 -1.64 17.67 -13.98
N THR A 139 -2.93 17.81 -13.66
CA THR A 139 -3.71 19.01 -13.97
C THR A 139 -3.77 20.02 -12.84
N GLY A 140 -3.33 19.65 -11.64
CA GLY A 140 -3.35 20.50 -10.45
C GLY A 140 -2.85 19.77 -9.24
N PRO A 141 -2.58 20.49 -8.13
CA PRO A 141 -2.02 19.89 -6.93
C PRO A 141 -2.90 18.78 -6.37
N HIS A 142 -2.35 17.59 -6.23
CA HIS A 142 -3.04 16.43 -5.65
C HIS A 142 -2.04 15.34 -5.28
N LEU A 143 -2.49 14.36 -4.49
CA LEU A 143 -1.77 13.11 -4.29
C LEU A 143 -2.44 12.02 -5.12
N HIS A 144 -1.65 11.33 -5.93
CA HIS A 144 -2.07 10.10 -6.61
C HIS A 144 -1.60 8.91 -5.79
N PHE A 145 -2.51 7.99 -5.47
CA PHE A 145 -2.22 6.84 -4.62
C PHE A 145 -2.73 5.55 -5.25
N GLU A 146 -1.86 4.55 -5.29
CA GLU A 146 -2.19 3.21 -5.82
C GLU A 146 -1.92 2.14 -4.79
N ILE A 147 -2.71 1.08 -4.84
CA ILE A 147 -2.43 -0.20 -4.17
C ILE A 147 -2.36 -1.26 -5.26
N LEU A 148 -1.29 -2.05 -5.23
CA LEU A 148 -1.10 -3.19 -6.13
C LEU A 148 -1.08 -4.48 -5.31
N ILE A 149 -1.75 -5.51 -5.82
CA ILE A 149 -1.71 -6.86 -5.25
C ILE A 149 -1.22 -7.78 -6.34
N ASN A 150 -0.08 -8.44 -6.10
CA ASN A 150 0.58 -9.31 -7.08
C ASN A 150 0.78 -8.61 -8.43
N GLY A 151 1.21 -7.35 -8.39
CA GLY A 151 1.53 -6.56 -9.58
C GLY A 151 0.35 -5.92 -10.29
N SER A 152 -0.88 -6.13 -9.82
CA SER A 152 -2.09 -5.55 -10.43
C SER A 152 -2.67 -4.46 -9.54
N GLN A 153 -3.00 -3.32 -10.13
CA GLN A 153 -3.66 -2.24 -9.42
C GLN A 153 -5.09 -2.64 -9.04
N VAL A 154 -5.47 -2.29 -7.82
CA VAL A 154 -6.81 -2.51 -7.29
C VAL A 154 -7.37 -1.19 -6.78
N ASN A 155 -8.69 -1.12 -6.57
CA ASN A 155 -9.31 0.10 -6.05
C ASN A 155 -8.85 0.34 -4.61
N PRO A 156 -8.03 1.37 -4.34
CA PRO A 156 -7.50 1.62 -3.01
C PRO A 156 -8.57 1.83 -1.94
N LEU A 157 -9.72 2.39 -2.30
CA LEU A 157 -10.77 2.71 -1.33
C LEU A 157 -11.36 1.47 -0.68
N LYS A 158 -11.18 0.28 -1.29
CA LYS A 158 -11.64 -0.99 -0.72
C LYS A 158 -10.70 -1.52 0.37
N TYR A 159 -9.52 -0.96 0.50
CA TYR A 159 -8.47 -1.47 1.39
C TYR A 159 -8.09 -0.47 2.49
N LEU A 160 -8.54 0.77 2.40
CA LEU A 160 -8.25 1.79 3.40
C LEU A 160 -9.19 1.69 4.60
N ASN A 161 -8.63 1.88 5.78
CA ASN A 161 -9.41 2.02 7.00
C ASN A 161 -9.83 3.47 7.21
#